data_dbdc6244d205f1dbf9bad5afaeaebaaf
#
_entry.id   dbdc6244d205f1dbf9bad5afaeaebaaf
#
_cell.length_a   1.000
_cell.length_b   1.000
_cell.length_c   1.000
_cell.angle_alpha   90.00
_cell.angle_beta   90.00
_cell.angle_gamma   90.00
#
_symmetry.space_group_name_H-M   'P 1'
#
loop_
_entity.id
_entity.type
_entity.pdbx_description
1 polymer ?
#
loop_
_entity_poly.entity_id
_entity_poly.type
_entity_poly.pdbx_seq_one_letter_code
_entity_poly.pdbx_strand_id
1 'polypeptide(L)'
;VIDEFIKLFRGRGDALGTWHGGSRRCNVIREDFTNHLMSNNPAEWIGSYPHLGHRGVSWGCIDIDGKDFRINDHADEWDWPKMLDLARNLQTALNYKAVNAHIEQTRNGFHVWVFPEAGVVPAATMRRALMAACKACKYDPKEVNPKSEELAPGKLGNYVRLPYYGCLHPDSDGIGANRFFLDADDQPTTISTFLDTVTLTETAALEEVAKLWTPPTVVKFDGPPPEDVKPILAMLDGLTYTVWKDGPLEGRDRSSTLARLAHLLCAEGIAMPCAFSVVKDADSRWGKFAGRADEDEQIMNIVERAYAE
;
A
#
# COMPACT_ATOMS: atom_id res chain seq x y z
N VAL A 1 0.72 -4.91 28.47
CA VAL A 1 1.17 -4.06 27.34
C VAL A 1 1.82 -4.87 26.23
N ILE A 2 2.96 -5.57 26.49
CA ILE A 2 3.70 -6.29 25.40
C ILE A 2 2.82 -7.39 24.79
N ASP A 3 2.13 -8.19 25.58
CA ASP A 3 1.32 -9.30 25.07
C ASP A 3 0.06 -8.81 24.32
N GLU A 4 -0.57 -7.72 24.78
CA GLU A 4 -1.66 -7.04 24.07
C GLU A 4 -1.17 -6.46 22.74
N PHE A 5 0.00 -5.83 22.72
CA PHE A 5 0.61 -5.33 21.49
C PHE A 5 0.88 -6.46 20.48
N ILE A 6 1.48 -7.57 20.95
CA ILE A 6 1.70 -8.75 20.12
C ILE A 6 0.38 -9.27 19.57
N LYS A 7 -0.67 -9.36 20.38
CA LYS A 7 -1.99 -9.85 19.96
C LYS A 7 -2.56 -9.03 18.80
N LEU A 8 -2.35 -7.70 18.78
CA LEU A 8 -2.84 -6.82 17.71
C LEU A 8 -1.96 -6.86 16.46
N PHE A 9 -0.64 -6.76 16.64
CA PHE A 9 0.30 -6.46 15.54
C PHE A 9 1.05 -7.66 15.00
N ARG A 10 0.97 -8.82 15.68
CA ARG A 10 1.59 -10.03 15.17
C ARG A 10 0.94 -10.45 13.87
N GLY A 11 1.76 -10.59 12.83
CA GLY A 11 1.40 -11.22 11.58
C GLY A 11 2.05 -12.60 11.45
N ARG A 12 2.66 -12.89 10.30
CA ARG A 12 3.29 -14.18 10.07
C ARG A 12 4.42 -14.47 11.06
N GLY A 13 4.59 -15.75 11.38
CA GLY A 13 5.56 -16.19 12.39
C GLY A 13 6.94 -16.56 11.83
N ASP A 14 7.18 -16.44 10.51
CA ASP A 14 8.42 -16.90 9.84
C ASP A 14 9.22 -15.77 9.17
N ALA A 15 8.80 -14.51 9.33
CA ALA A 15 9.54 -13.35 8.82
C ALA A 15 9.12 -12.05 9.49
N LEU A 16 10.07 -11.12 9.58
CA LEU A 16 9.88 -9.72 9.96
C LEU A 16 10.44 -8.78 8.88
N GLY A 17 9.83 -7.61 8.75
CA GLY A 17 10.42 -6.48 8.05
C GLY A 17 11.54 -5.84 8.87
N THR A 18 12.54 -5.24 8.22
CA THR A 18 13.67 -4.60 8.88
C THR A 18 13.63 -3.08 8.73
N TRP A 19 14.32 -2.37 9.60
CA TRP A 19 14.44 -0.90 9.58
C TRP A 19 14.94 -0.35 8.23
N HIS A 20 15.96 -0.98 7.67
CA HIS A 20 16.60 -0.52 6.41
C HIS A 20 15.82 -0.88 5.14
N GLY A 21 14.64 -1.50 5.29
CA GLY A 21 13.96 -2.16 4.18
C GLY A 21 14.40 -3.62 4.01
N GLY A 22 13.62 -4.39 3.29
CA GLY A 22 13.85 -5.83 3.14
C GLY A 22 13.25 -6.68 4.26
N SER A 23 13.49 -7.97 4.22
CA SER A 23 12.91 -8.96 5.12
C SER A 23 13.97 -9.81 5.78
N ARG A 24 13.74 -10.17 7.04
CA ARG A 24 14.49 -11.17 7.78
C ARG A 24 13.61 -12.40 7.97
N ARG A 25 14.00 -13.52 7.38
CA ARG A 25 13.36 -14.81 7.69
C ARG A 25 13.88 -15.31 9.03
N CYS A 26 12.97 -15.57 9.96
CA CYS A 26 13.28 -16.00 11.32
C CYS A 26 12.05 -16.63 11.96
N ASN A 27 12.24 -17.35 13.06
CA ASN A 27 11.12 -17.66 13.95
C ASN A 27 10.80 -16.39 14.76
N VAL A 28 9.63 -15.79 14.53
CA VAL A 28 9.20 -14.56 15.21
C VAL A 28 8.78 -14.90 16.63
N ILE A 29 9.47 -14.34 17.59
CA ILE A 29 9.27 -14.61 19.02
C ILE A 29 8.88 -13.35 19.78
N ARG A 30 8.43 -13.51 21.03
CA ARG A 30 8.04 -12.41 21.91
C ARG A 30 9.16 -11.37 22.09
N GLU A 31 10.41 -11.82 22.11
CA GLU A 31 11.58 -10.95 22.33
C GLU A 31 11.75 -9.94 21.19
N ASP A 32 11.44 -10.28 19.93
CA ASP A 32 11.49 -9.33 18.80
C ASP A 32 10.58 -8.11 19.08
N PHE A 33 9.37 -8.33 19.60
CA PHE A 33 8.45 -7.25 19.97
C PHE A 33 8.88 -6.52 21.24
N THR A 34 9.44 -7.25 22.22
CA THR A 34 9.98 -6.63 23.44
C THR A 34 11.11 -5.67 23.07
N ASN A 35 12.06 -6.10 22.24
CA ASN A 35 13.16 -5.28 21.79
C ASN A 35 12.66 -4.07 20.98
N HIS A 36 11.67 -4.27 20.09
CA HIS A 36 11.05 -3.16 19.37
C HIS A 36 10.50 -2.07 20.30
N LEU A 37 9.80 -2.45 21.37
CA LEU A 37 9.17 -1.49 22.28
C LEU A 37 10.15 -0.89 23.31
N MET A 38 11.20 -1.58 23.66
CA MET A 38 12.11 -1.18 24.76
C MET A 38 13.46 -0.64 24.27
N SER A 39 13.83 -0.83 23.00
CA SER A 39 15.14 -0.46 22.49
C SER A 39 15.17 0.95 21.91
N ASN A 40 16.31 1.61 22.04
CA ASN A 40 16.65 2.83 21.31
C ASN A 40 17.60 2.54 20.10
N ASN A 41 17.93 1.26 19.84
CA ASN A 41 18.73 0.84 18.69
C ASN A 41 17.83 0.65 17.45
N PRO A 42 17.95 1.49 16.40
CA PRO A 42 17.10 1.38 15.21
C PRO A 42 17.08 0.00 14.54
N ALA A 43 18.10 -0.83 14.74
CA ALA A 43 18.13 -2.20 14.21
C ALA A 43 17.03 -3.11 14.82
N GLU A 44 16.52 -2.77 16.00
CA GLU A 44 15.44 -3.48 16.68
C GLU A 44 14.03 -3.00 16.23
N TRP A 45 13.94 -1.98 15.41
CA TRP A 45 12.68 -1.56 14.84
C TRP A 45 12.23 -2.54 13.76
N ILE A 46 11.12 -3.21 13.99
CA ILE A 46 10.60 -4.27 13.14
C ILE A 46 9.34 -3.84 12.37
N GLY A 47 9.06 -4.55 11.29
CA GLY A 47 7.78 -4.53 10.58
C GLY A 47 7.13 -5.91 10.63
N SER A 48 5.80 -5.94 10.63
CA SER A 48 5.00 -7.15 10.60
C SER A 48 4.34 -7.35 9.25
N TYR A 49 4.18 -8.59 8.83
CA TYR A 49 3.47 -8.99 7.63
C TYR A 49 2.05 -9.40 8.00
N PRO A 50 0.99 -8.85 7.38
CA PRO A 50 -0.39 -9.19 7.76
C PRO A 50 -0.77 -10.64 7.48
N HIS A 51 -0.23 -11.23 6.42
CA HIS A 51 -0.59 -12.56 5.98
C HIS A 51 -0.14 -13.68 6.92
N LEU A 52 -1.11 -14.45 7.41
CA LEU A 52 -0.92 -15.67 8.19
C LEU A 52 -1.11 -16.88 7.27
N GLY A 53 -0.08 -17.19 6.49
CA GLY A 53 -0.16 -18.23 5.46
C GLY A 53 -0.71 -17.68 4.13
N HIS A 54 -1.53 -18.47 3.44
CA HIS A 54 -1.91 -18.20 2.04
C HIS A 54 -3.02 -17.16 1.88
N ARG A 55 -4.05 -17.20 2.72
CA ARG A 55 -5.30 -16.43 2.55
C ARG A 55 -5.78 -15.66 3.76
N GLY A 56 -5.21 -15.87 4.93
CA GLY A 56 -5.63 -15.21 6.16
C GLY A 56 -4.76 -14.01 6.50
N VAL A 57 -5.34 -13.00 7.16
CA VAL A 57 -4.62 -11.82 7.68
C VAL A 57 -5.07 -11.49 9.10
N SER A 58 -4.14 -10.96 9.90
CA SER A 58 -4.39 -10.59 11.29
C SER A 58 -4.78 -9.12 11.47
N TRP A 59 -4.54 -8.28 10.49
CA TRP A 59 -4.88 -6.87 10.47
C TRP A 59 -4.88 -6.32 9.03
N GLY A 60 -5.46 -5.14 8.86
CA GLY A 60 -5.40 -4.36 7.64
C GLY A 60 -4.88 -2.95 7.86
N CYS A 61 -4.30 -2.35 6.83
CA CYS A 61 -3.72 -1.00 6.92
C CYS A 61 -3.78 -0.30 5.57
N ILE A 62 -4.30 0.93 5.54
CA ILE A 62 -4.20 1.85 4.39
C ILE A 62 -3.02 2.78 4.67
N ASP A 63 -2.08 2.89 3.74
CA ASP A 63 -0.93 3.79 3.81
C ASP A 63 -1.21 5.10 3.04
N ILE A 64 -1.08 6.23 3.73
CA ILE A 64 -1.18 7.59 3.19
C ILE A 64 0.25 8.17 3.21
N ASP A 65 0.97 8.04 2.08
CA ASP A 65 2.37 8.49 1.97
C ASP A 65 2.44 9.98 1.60
N GLY A 66 3.23 10.75 2.35
CA GLY A 66 3.49 12.18 2.11
C GLY A 66 3.95 12.51 0.70
N LYS A 67 4.60 11.57 0.01
CA LYS A 67 5.01 11.75 -1.39
C LYS A 67 3.84 12.06 -2.32
N ASP A 68 2.62 11.67 -1.97
CA ASP A 68 1.40 11.94 -2.73
C ASP A 68 0.79 13.30 -2.39
N PHE A 69 1.29 13.95 -1.33
CA PHE A 69 0.80 15.22 -0.77
C PHE A 69 1.90 16.28 -0.68
N ARG A 70 2.78 16.32 -1.67
CA ARG A 70 3.84 17.36 -1.73
C ARG A 70 3.23 18.73 -1.95
N ILE A 71 3.68 19.71 -1.16
CA ILE A 71 3.30 21.12 -1.34
C ILE A 71 4.02 21.71 -2.53
N ASN A 72 5.30 21.32 -2.73
CA ASN A 72 6.16 21.76 -3.82
C ASN A 72 6.88 20.56 -4.45
N ASP A 73 7.11 20.60 -5.76
CA ASP A 73 7.77 19.51 -6.51
C ASP A 73 9.23 19.23 -6.06
N HIS A 74 9.85 20.13 -5.30
CA HIS A 74 11.28 20.11 -4.96
C HIS A 74 11.61 20.05 -3.46
N ALA A 75 10.59 20.02 -2.57
CA ALA A 75 10.81 19.97 -1.12
C ALA A 75 10.24 18.68 -0.54
N ASP A 76 10.89 18.13 0.50
CA ASP A 76 10.32 17.09 1.35
C ASP A 76 9.33 17.74 2.35
N GLU A 77 8.45 18.59 1.82
CA GLU A 77 7.38 19.25 2.54
C GLU A 77 6.05 18.62 2.15
N TRP A 78 5.34 18.11 3.16
CA TRP A 78 4.09 17.40 3.01
C TRP A 78 2.92 18.25 3.51
N ASP A 79 1.79 18.17 2.83
CA ASP A 79 0.52 18.77 3.28
C ASP A 79 -0.09 17.90 4.40
N TRP A 80 0.48 18.03 5.62
CA TRP A 80 0.04 17.29 6.81
C TRP A 80 -1.44 17.45 7.12
N PRO A 81 -2.04 18.68 7.09
CA PRO A 81 -3.47 18.84 7.31
C PRO A 81 -4.30 18.04 6.31
N LYS A 82 -3.97 18.10 5.03
CA LYS A 82 -4.71 17.37 3.98
C LYS A 82 -4.59 15.85 4.12
N MET A 83 -3.43 15.36 4.53
CA MET A 83 -3.24 13.93 4.82
C MET A 83 -4.06 13.49 6.03
N LEU A 84 -4.07 14.30 7.11
CA LEU A 84 -4.86 14.02 8.30
C LEU A 84 -6.36 14.04 7.99
N ASP A 85 -6.83 15.04 7.23
CA ASP A 85 -8.22 15.12 6.76
C ASP A 85 -8.62 13.86 5.98
N LEU A 86 -7.74 13.37 5.10
CA LEU A 86 -8.00 12.12 4.38
C LEU A 86 -8.05 10.92 5.33
N ALA A 87 -7.10 10.81 6.27
CA ALA A 87 -7.10 9.73 7.26
C ALA A 87 -8.39 9.72 8.09
N ARG A 88 -8.88 10.90 8.52
CA ARG A 88 -10.16 11.06 9.25
C ARG A 88 -11.38 10.72 8.38
N ASN A 89 -11.36 11.10 7.10
CA ASN A 89 -12.42 10.73 6.17
C ASN A 89 -12.49 9.20 5.97
N LEU A 90 -11.35 8.54 5.80
CA LEU A 90 -11.26 7.07 5.70
C LEU A 90 -11.73 6.39 7.00
N GLN A 91 -11.29 6.87 8.16
CA GLN A 91 -11.75 6.39 9.46
C GLN A 91 -13.27 6.54 9.60
N THR A 92 -13.80 7.71 9.26
CA THR A 92 -15.25 7.98 9.31
C THR A 92 -16.03 7.07 8.38
N ALA A 93 -15.56 6.87 7.15
CA ALA A 93 -16.21 5.99 6.18
C ALA A 93 -16.27 4.53 6.64
N LEU A 94 -15.19 4.04 7.29
CA LEU A 94 -15.13 2.71 7.89
C LEU A 94 -16.02 2.61 9.13
N ASN A 95 -15.89 3.54 10.08
CA ASN A 95 -16.65 3.53 11.33
C ASN A 95 -18.15 3.66 11.09
N TYR A 96 -18.58 4.42 10.07
CA TYR A 96 -19.99 4.52 9.67
C TYR A 96 -20.59 3.16 9.28
N LYS A 97 -19.75 2.22 8.87
CA LYS A 97 -20.09 0.83 8.52
C LYS A 97 -19.73 -0.16 9.62
N ALA A 98 -19.53 0.29 10.85
CA ALA A 98 -19.12 -0.52 11.99
C ALA A 98 -17.76 -1.24 11.81
N VAL A 99 -16.91 -0.74 10.93
CA VAL A 99 -15.52 -1.19 10.82
C VAL A 99 -14.66 -0.21 11.60
N ASN A 100 -14.23 -0.62 12.80
CA ASN A 100 -13.46 0.21 13.72
C ASN A 100 -12.06 0.46 13.18
N ALA A 101 -11.75 1.70 12.84
CA ALA A 101 -10.49 2.10 12.27
C ALA A 101 -9.72 3.07 13.18
N HIS A 102 -8.40 2.92 13.22
CA HIS A 102 -7.50 3.68 14.09
C HIS A 102 -6.42 4.37 13.26
N ILE A 103 -6.15 5.65 13.55
CA ILE A 103 -5.16 6.44 12.82
C ILE A 103 -3.82 6.43 13.56
N GLU A 104 -2.78 5.98 12.88
CA GLU A 104 -1.38 6.10 13.28
C GLU A 104 -0.75 7.26 12.51
N GLN A 105 -0.13 8.21 13.19
CA GLN A 105 0.81 9.13 12.56
C GLN A 105 2.13 8.40 12.34
N THR A 106 2.70 8.54 11.13
CA THR A 106 4.01 7.98 10.77
C THR A 106 5.01 9.10 10.56
N ARG A 107 6.26 8.76 10.27
CA ARG A 107 7.29 9.76 9.97
C ARG A 107 6.93 10.66 8.77
N ASN A 108 6.25 10.13 7.76
CA ASN A 108 6.03 10.81 6.48
C ASN A 108 4.55 10.81 6.05
N GLY A 109 3.62 10.51 6.95
CA GLY A 109 2.19 10.43 6.61
C GLY A 109 1.37 9.76 7.70
N PHE A 110 0.35 9.02 7.30
CA PHE A 110 -0.57 8.35 8.20
C PHE A 110 -0.86 6.93 7.74
N HIS A 111 -1.16 6.07 8.70
CA HIS A 111 -1.75 4.77 8.48
C HIS A 111 -3.15 4.72 9.08
N VAL A 112 -4.08 4.06 8.38
CA VAL A 112 -5.41 3.75 8.92
C VAL A 112 -5.49 2.24 9.12
N TRP A 113 -5.51 1.82 10.40
CA TRP A 113 -5.46 0.42 10.81
C TRP A 113 -6.83 -0.14 11.13
N VAL A 114 -7.04 -1.41 10.82
CA VAL A 114 -8.22 -2.19 11.20
C VAL A 114 -7.78 -3.53 11.78
N PHE A 115 -8.29 -3.86 12.97
CA PHE A 115 -7.98 -5.10 13.69
C PHE A 115 -9.26 -5.94 13.82
N PRO A 116 -9.29 -7.18 13.26
CA PRO A 116 -10.46 -8.04 13.38
C PRO A 116 -10.55 -8.68 14.76
N GLU A 117 -11.76 -8.75 15.32
CA GLU A 117 -12.03 -9.39 16.62
C GLU A 117 -11.69 -10.89 16.61
N ALA A 118 -11.96 -11.57 15.50
CA ALA A 118 -11.62 -12.98 15.32
C ALA A 118 -10.10 -13.25 15.27
N GLY A 119 -9.26 -12.21 15.30
CA GLY A 119 -7.81 -12.31 15.19
C GLY A 119 -7.30 -12.66 13.79
N VAL A 120 -8.11 -13.33 12.97
CA VAL A 120 -7.80 -13.70 11.58
C VAL A 120 -9.05 -13.63 10.73
N VAL A 121 -8.94 -12.96 9.57
CA VAL A 121 -9.99 -12.91 8.56
C VAL A 121 -9.41 -13.21 7.16
N PRO A 122 -10.24 -13.55 6.15
CA PRO A 122 -9.76 -13.70 4.78
C PRO A 122 -9.10 -12.40 4.28
N ALA A 123 -7.94 -12.54 3.63
CA ALA A 123 -7.23 -11.39 3.06
C ALA A 123 -8.07 -10.62 2.03
N ALA A 124 -8.86 -11.35 1.23
CA ALA A 124 -9.80 -10.76 0.29
C ALA A 124 -10.84 -9.88 0.99
N THR A 125 -11.45 -10.35 2.09
CA THR A 125 -12.42 -9.59 2.87
C THR A 125 -11.80 -8.30 3.42
N MET A 126 -10.64 -8.41 4.09
CA MET A 126 -9.94 -7.24 4.64
C MET A 126 -9.58 -6.23 3.54
N ARG A 127 -8.90 -6.69 2.48
CA ARG A 127 -8.50 -5.82 1.39
C ARG A 127 -9.68 -5.11 0.72
N ARG A 128 -10.75 -5.85 0.40
CA ARG A 128 -11.94 -5.29 -0.25
C ARG A 128 -12.64 -4.26 0.62
N ALA A 129 -12.74 -4.50 1.94
CA ALA A 129 -13.30 -3.52 2.86
C ALA A 129 -12.50 -2.22 2.88
N LEU A 130 -11.17 -2.29 2.96
CA LEU A 130 -10.30 -1.11 2.91
C LEU A 130 -10.38 -0.38 1.57
N MET A 131 -10.39 -1.10 0.45
CA MET A 131 -10.55 -0.51 -0.89
C MET A 131 -11.93 0.15 -1.07
N ALA A 132 -12.99 -0.41 -0.48
CA ALA A 132 -14.31 0.20 -0.49
C ALA A 132 -14.31 1.58 0.20
N ALA A 133 -13.63 1.69 1.33
CA ALA A 133 -13.46 2.97 2.03
C ALA A 133 -12.65 3.98 1.19
N CYS A 134 -11.55 3.53 0.57
CA CYS A 134 -10.76 4.39 -0.33
C CYS A 134 -11.62 4.91 -1.50
N LYS A 135 -12.40 4.04 -2.14
CA LYS A 135 -13.32 4.43 -3.21
C LYS A 135 -14.39 5.44 -2.73
N ALA A 136 -14.95 5.22 -1.54
CA ALA A 136 -15.94 6.16 -0.97
C ALA A 136 -15.35 7.56 -0.72
N CYS A 137 -14.06 7.62 -0.33
CA CYS A 137 -13.32 8.86 -0.14
C CYS A 137 -12.68 9.43 -1.42
N LYS A 138 -12.91 8.81 -2.59
CA LYS A 138 -12.28 9.16 -3.87
C LYS A 138 -10.74 9.20 -3.78
N TYR A 139 -10.18 8.30 -3.00
CA TYR A 139 -8.75 8.13 -2.81
C TYR A 139 -8.28 6.88 -3.54
N ASP A 140 -7.26 7.03 -4.38
CA ASP A 140 -6.57 5.94 -5.05
C ASP A 140 -5.29 5.62 -4.27
N PRO A 141 -5.29 4.62 -3.36
CA PRO A 141 -4.16 4.32 -2.50
C PRO A 141 -3.05 3.61 -3.27
N LYS A 142 -1.82 4.05 -3.13
CA LYS A 142 -0.64 3.34 -3.63
C LYS A 142 -0.40 2.03 -2.88
N GLU A 143 -0.75 2.00 -1.60
CA GLU A 143 -0.53 0.84 -0.75
C GLU A 143 -1.68 0.61 0.24
N VAL A 144 -2.28 -0.57 0.12
CA VAL A 144 -3.24 -1.14 1.08
C VAL A 144 -2.75 -2.51 1.47
N ASN A 145 -2.59 -2.75 2.74
CA ASN A 145 -2.18 -4.04 3.29
C ASN A 145 -3.38 -4.77 3.92
N PRO A 146 -3.65 -6.03 3.53
CA PRO A 146 -2.87 -6.86 2.62
C PRO A 146 -2.86 -6.31 1.19
N LYS A 147 -1.69 -6.37 0.52
CA LYS A 147 -1.53 -5.87 -0.87
C LYS A 147 -2.18 -6.80 -1.90
N SER A 148 -2.39 -8.05 -1.55
CA SER A 148 -3.03 -9.06 -2.40
C SER A 148 -4.07 -9.85 -1.60
N GLU A 149 -5.09 -10.38 -2.29
CA GLU A 149 -6.10 -11.23 -1.69
C GLU A 149 -5.56 -12.64 -1.38
N GLU A 150 -4.52 -13.05 -2.09
CA GLU A 150 -3.82 -14.32 -1.91
C GLU A 150 -2.32 -14.10 -2.07
N LEU A 151 -1.51 -14.90 -1.38
CA LEU A 151 -0.06 -14.96 -1.59
C LEU A 151 0.32 -16.17 -2.43
N ALA A 152 1.15 -15.95 -3.43
CA ALA A 152 1.80 -17.05 -4.14
C ALA A 152 2.70 -17.86 -3.18
N PRO A 153 2.88 -19.15 -3.39
CA PRO A 153 3.75 -19.99 -2.57
C PRO A 153 5.14 -19.39 -2.39
N GLY A 154 5.62 -19.36 -1.14
CA GLY A 154 6.94 -18.83 -0.80
C GLY A 154 7.08 -17.31 -0.75
N LYS A 155 6.06 -16.54 -1.19
CA LYS A 155 6.08 -15.07 -1.07
C LYS A 155 5.73 -14.62 0.35
N LEU A 156 6.28 -13.48 0.76
CA LEU A 156 6.04 -12.88 2.08
C LEU A 156 4.89 -11.87 2.08
N GLY A 157 4.62 -11.25 0.94
CA GLY A 157 3.79 -10.05 0.87
C GLY A 157 4.56 -8.80 1.29
N ASN A 158 3.84 -7.73 1.61
CA ASN A 158 4.40 -6.50 2.14
C ASN A 158 4.28 -6.48 3.66
N TYR A 159 5.26 -5.91 4.33
CA TYR A 159 5.19 -5.62 5.76
C TYR A 159 4.87 -4.14 5.99
N VAL A 160 4.29 -3.86 7.14
CA VAL A 160 4.15 -2.51 7.67
C VAL A 160 5.05 -2.37 8.89
N ARG A 161 5.81 -1.29 8.97
CA ARG A 161 6.62 -0.98 10.16
C ARG A 161 5.69 -0.72 11.33
N LEU A 162 6.02 -1.32 12.47
CA LEU A 162 5.19 -1.22 13.65
C LEU A 162 5.31 0.15 14.34
N PRO A 163 4.23 0.64 14.97
CA PRO A 163 4.22 1.85 15.79
C PRO A 163 4.93 1.63 17.12
N TYR A 164 5.09 2.70 17.88
CA TYR A 164 5.57 2.69 19.27
C TYR A 164 6.99 2.17 19.48
N TYR A 165 7.85 2.23 18.47
CA TYR A 165 9.27 1.86 18.64
C TYR A 165 9.90 2.67 19.78
N GLY A 166 10.50 1.95 20.74
CA GLY A 166 11.20 2.54 21.88
C GLY A 166 10.28 3.16 22.96
N CYS A 167 8.96 3.04 22.86
CA CYS A 167 8.03 3.69 23.77
C CYS A 167 8.11 3.19 25.23
N LEU A 168 8.61 2.00 25.46
CA LEU A 168 8.85 1.44 26.81
C LEU A 168 10.31 1.56 27.25
N HIS A 169 11.17 2.25 26.50
CA HIS A 169 12.50 2.57 26.97
C HIS A 169 12.43 3.46 28.23
N PRO A 170 13.32 3.30 29.22
CA PRO A 170 13.27 4.07 30.47
C PRO A 170 13.24 5.59 30.30
N ASP A 171 13.82 6.11 29.22
CA ASP A 171 13.87 7.54 28.92
C ASP A 171 12.72 8.00 27.99
N SER A 172 11.74 7.14 27.69
CA SER A 172 10.63 7.44 26.81
C SER A 172 9.45 8.07 27.54
N ASP A 173 8.67 8.89 26.81
CA ASP A 173 7.38 9.44 27.26
C ASP A 173 6.19 8.48 27.08
N GLY A 174 6.43 7.26 26.64
CA GLY A 174 5.39 6.25 26.36
C GLY A 174 4.77 6.36 24.97
N ILE A 175 5.17 7.34 24.16
CA ILE A 175 4.69 7.56 22.79
C ILE A 175 5.64 6.93 21.78
N GLY A 176 6.96 6.98 22.07
CA GLY A 176 7.99 6.48 21.16
C GLY A 176 8.33 7.45 20.01
N ALA A 177 9.24 7.01 19.14
CA ALA A 177 9.78 7.87 18.09
C ALA A 177 8.93 7.88 16.82
N ASN A 178 8.25 8.99 16.55
CA ASN A 178 7.66 9.32 15.22
C ASN A 178 6.57 8.40 14.68
N ARG A 179 6.05 7.45 15.47
CA ARG A 179 4.97 6.54 15.05
C ARG A 179 4.10 6.17 16.23
N PHE A 180 2.92 6.75 16.27
CA PHE A 180 1.98 6.61 17.40
C PHE A 180 0.54 6.78 16.90
N PHE A 181 -0.41 6.24 17.63
CA PHE A 181 -1.82 6.45 17.34
C PHE A 181 -2.31 7.80 17.83
N LEU A 182 -3.30 8.34 17.14
CA LEU A 182 -3.98 9.58 17.49
C LEU A 182 -5.31 9.28 18.20
N ASP A 183 -5.65 10.12 19.17
CA ASP A 183 -7.00 10.14 19.75
C ASP A 183 -8.00 10.94 18.91
N ALA A 184 -9.20 11.16 19.44
CA ALA A 184 -10.26 11.90 18.76
C ALA A 184 -9.94 13.39 18.55
N ASP A 185 -9.03 13.96 19.34
CA ASP A 185 -8.60 15.35 19.29
C ASP A 185 -7.27 15.52 18.54
N ASP A 186 -6.88 14.52 17.76
CA ASP A 186 -5.62 14.46 16.98
C ASP A 186 -4.35 14.53 17.85
N GLN A 187 -4.45 14.12 19.12
CA GLN A 187 -3.29 14.11 20.02
C GLN A 187 -2.64 12.73 20.06
N PRO A 188 -1.30 12.68 20.19
CA PRO A 188 -0.58 11.42 20.39
C PRO A 188 -1.07 10.66 21.61
N THR A 189 -1.30 9.36 21.47
CA THR A 189 -1.62 8.47 22.60
C THR A 189 -0.41 7.66 23.02
N THR A 190 -0.26 7.38 24.31
CA THR A 190 0.70 6.38 24.78
C THR A 190 0.27 4.99 24.37
N ILE A 191 1.23 4.05 24.31
CA ILE A 191 0.92 2.65 23.98
C ILE A 191 -0.13 2.06 24.94
N SER A 192 -0.07 2.36 26.25
CA SER A 192 -1.04 1.86 27.22
C SER A 192 -2.43 2.42 26.94
N THR A 193 -2.56 3.74 26.72
CA THR A 193 -3.84 4.37 26.39
C THR A 193 -4.43 3.78 25.11
N PHE A 194 -3.62 3.59 24.07
CA PHE A 194 -4.08 2.98 22.83
C PHE A 194 -4.58 1.55 23.05
N LEU A 195 -3.82 0.71 23.75
CA LEU A 195 -4.20 -0.69 24.00
C LEU A 195 -5.47 -0.82 24.85
N ASP A 196 -5.70 0.12 25.78
CA ASP A 196 -6.90 0.16 26.62
C ASP A 196 -8.14 0.66 25.86
N THR A 197 -7.97 1.43 24.78
CA THR A 197 -9.07 2.07 24.04
C THR A 197 -9.31 1.50 22.65
N VAL A 198 -8.38 0.69 22.12
CA VAL A 198 -8.52 0.09 20.81
C VAL A 198 -9.78 -0.77 20.70
N THR A 199 -10.58 -0.52 19.67
CA THR A 199 -11.78 -1.30 19.38
C THR A 199 -11.51 -2.25 18.22
N LEU A 200 -11.93 -3.49 18.37
CA LEU A 200 -11.81 -4.52 17.33
C LEU A 200 -13.04 -4.50 16.43
N THR A 201 -12.89 -5.04 15.22
CA THR A 201 -13.94 -5.06 14.21
C THR A 201 -14.50 -6.46 14.08
N GLU A 202 -15.82 -6.61 14.14
CA GLU A 202 -16.50 -7.86 13.86
C GLU A 202 -16.29 -8.29 12.40
N THR A 203 -16.08 -9.58 12.18
CA THR A 203 -15.89 -10.14 10.83
C THR A 203 -17.07 -9.83 9.91
N ALA A 204 -18.30 -9.89 10.43
CA ALA A 204 -19.52 -9.60 9.67
C ALA A 204 -19.53 -8.16 9.12
N ALA A 205 -19.06 -7.17 9.89
CA ALA A 205 -18.96 -5.79 9.43
C ALA A 205 -17.95 -5.65 8.27
N LEU A 206 -16.79 -6.32 8.36
CA LEU A 206 -15.82 -6.36 7.27
C LEU A 206 -16.40 -7.01 6.01
N GLU A 207 -17.12 -8.11 6.14
CA GLU A 207 -17.77 -8.82 5.02
C GLU A 207 -18.80 -7.94 4.32
N GLU A 208 -19.63 -7.19 5.06
CA GLU A 208 -20.61 -6.28 4.49
C GLU A 208 -19.95 -5.13 3.72
N VAL A 209 -18.88 -4.55 4.27
CA VAL A 209 -18.15 -3.47 3.59
C VAL A 209 -17.40 -3.99 2.37
N ALA A 210 -16.83 -5.19 2.45
CA ALA A 210 -16.12 -5.81 1.33
C ALA A 210 -17.01 -6.00 0.08
N LYS A 211 -18.32 -6.19 0.25
CA LYS A 211 -19.29 -6.30 -0.87
C LYS A 211 -19.45 -4.99 -1.67
N LEU A 212 -19.07 -3.84 -1.08
CA LEU A 212 -19.17 -2.53 -1.73
C LEU A 212 -18.04 -2.26 -2.73
N TRP A 213 -17.03 -3.13 -2.75
CA TRP A 213 -15.92 -3.02 -3.70
C TRP A 213 -15.76 -4.31 -4.50
N THR A 214 -15.75 -4.14 -5.82
CA THR A 214 -15.43 -5.24 -6.74
C THR A 214 -14.05 -4.97 -7.31
N PRO A 215 -13.13 -5.95 -7.27
CA PRO A 215 -11.85 -5.80 -7.97
C PRO A 215 -12.07 -5.42 -9.42
N PRO A 216 -11.25 -4.55 -10.00
CA PRO A 216 -11.26 -4.32 -11.44
C PRO A 216 -11.20 -5.64 -12.17
N THR A 217 -12.02 -5.80 -13.21
CA THR A 217 -11.97 -7.00 -14.04
C THR A 217 -10.62 -7.01 -14.74
N VAL A 218 -9.79 -8.02 -14.46
CA VAL A 218 -8.53 -8.19 -15.21
C VAL A 218 -8.89 -8.51 -16.66
N VAL A 219 -8.67 -7.56 -17.55
CA VAL A 219 -8.79 -7.79 -18.99
C VAL A 219 -7.59 -8.63 -19.40
N LYS A 220 -7.84 -9.84 -19.89
CA LYS A 220 -6.77 -10.72 -20.33
C LYS A 220 -6.15 -10.18 -21.62
N PHE A 221 -4.85 -10.29 -21.68
CA PHE A 221 -4.09 -10.00 -22.89
C PHE A 221 -4.55 -10.95 -24.01
N ASP A 222 -5.09 -10.40 -25.09
CA ASP A 222 -5.67 -11.19 -26.20
C ASP A 222 -4.85 -11.00 -27.48
N GLY A 223 -4.24 -12.08 -27.94
CA GLY A 223 -3.42 -12.15 -29.14
C GLY A 223 -1.95 -11.73 -28.98
N PRO A 224 -1.10 -12.03 -29.96
CA PRO A 224 0.31 -11.66 -29.93
C PRO A 224 0.49 -10.15 -30.15
N PRO A 225 1.41 -9.51 -29.40
CA PRO A 225 1.74 -8.10 -29.64
C PRO A 225 2.47 -7.92 -30.98
N PRO A 226 2.16 -6.85 -31.74
CA PRO A 226 2.85 -6.57 -32.99
C PRO A 226 4.31 -6.19 -32.74
N GLU A 227 5.22 -6.65 -33.62
CA GLU A 227 6.64 -6.31 -33.53
C GLU A 227 6.93 -4.88 -34.06
N ASP A 228 6.19 -4.41 -35.09
CA ASP A 228 6.36 -3.05 -35.60
C ASP A 228 5.30 -2.11 -35.04
N VAL A 229 5.76 -1.10 -34.32
CA VAL A 229 4.89 -0.08 -33.68
C VAL A 229 4.59 1.11 -34.61
N LYS A 230 5.30 1.29 -35.72
CA LYS A 230 5.16 2.46 -36.62
C LYS A 230 3.73 2.68 -37.12
N PRO A 231 2.98 1.64 -37.55
CA PRO A 231 1.60 1.83 -37.98
C PRO A 231 0.70 2.33 -36.84
N ILE A 232 0.95 1.88 -35.62
CA ILE A 232 0.19 2.30 -34.43
C ILE A 232 0.50 3.76 -34.11
N LEU A 233 1.79 4.12 -34.09
CA LEU A 233 2.24 5.48 -33.83
C LEU A 233 1.68 6.52 -34.79
N ALA A 234 1.46 6.13 -36.04
CA ALA A 234 0.86 6.99 -37.07
C ALA A 234 -0.62 7.31 -36.80
N MET A 235 -1.29 6.54 -35.94
CA MET A 235 -2.71 6.71 -35.59
C MET A 235 -2.92 7.48 -34.26
N LEU A 236 -1.87 7.68 -33.49
CA LEU A 236 -1.96 8.32 -32.17
C LEU A 236 -2.25 9.81 -32.29
N ASP A 237 -3.03 10.32 -31.33
CA ASP A 237 -3.21 11.76 -31.19
C ASP A 237 -1.91 12.49 -30.80
N GLY A 238 -1.93 13.82 -30.91
CA GLY A 238 -0.74 14.63 -30.66
C GLY A 238 -0.20 14.50 -29.23
N LEU A 239 -1.07 14.29 -28.21
CA LEU A 239 -0.66 14.16 -26.82
C LEU A 239 0.00 12.81 -26.55
N THR A 240 -0.64 11.73 -26.98
CA THR A 240 -0.14 10.37 -26.78
C THR A 240 1.18 10.15 -27.53
N TYR A 241 1.24 10.64 -28.78
CA TYR A 241 2.47 10.61 -29.55
C TYR A 241 3.60 11.42 -28.88
N THR A 242 3.28 12.60 -28.33
CA THR A 242 4.27 13.44 -27.62
C THR A 242 4.78 12.70 -26.37
N VAL A 243 3.90 12.12 -25.56
CA VAL A 243 4.33 11.34 -24.38
C VAL A 243 5.21 10.16 -24.78
N TRP A 244 4.84 9.42 -25.83
CA TRP A 244 5.67 8.32 -26.34
C TRP A 244 7.03 8.81 -26.86
N LYS A 245 7.06 9.93 -27.59
CA LYS A 245 8.26 10.45 -28.23
C LYS A 245 9.23 11.06 -27.23
N ASP A 246 8.74 11.98 -26.39
CA ASP A 246 9.56 12.84 -25.54
C ASP A 246 9.90 12.17 -24.20
N GLY A 247 9.09 11.22 -23.76
CA GLY A 247 9.33 10.46 -22.55
C GLY A 247 9.07 11.22 -21.26
N PRO A 248 9.60 10.72 -20.15
CA PRO A 248 9.47 11.38 -18.88
C PRO A 248 10.26 12.68 -18.84
N LEU A 249 9.67 13.74 -18.29
CA LEU A 249 10.37 14.97 -18.01
C LEU A 249 11.52 14.68 -17.02
N GLU A 250 12.57 15.47 -17.08
CA GLU A 250 13.72 15.34 -16.18
C GLU A 250 13.26 15.35 -14.71
N GLY A 251 13.72 14.36 -13.93
CA GLY A 251 13.32 14.17 -12.53
C GLY A 251 11.97 13.47 -12.29
N ARG A 252 11.19 13.18 -13.34
CA ARG A 252 9.94 12.41 -13.22
C ARG A 252 10.17 10.90 -13.21
N ASP A 253 9.31 10.17 -12.48
CA ASP A 253 9.36 8.71 -12.44
C ASP A 253 8.97 8.09 -13.80
N ARG A 254 9.87 7.29 -14.34
CA ARG A 254 9.67 6.57 -15.61
C ARG A 254 8.48 5.61 -15.54
N SER A 255 8.23 4.96 -14.40
CA SER A 255 7.10 4.04 -14.24
C SER A 255 5.75 4.77 -14.36
N SER A 256 5.62 5.94 -13.74
CA SER A 256 4.38 6.72 -13.82
C SER A 256 4.15 7.28 -15.24
N THR A 257 5.22 7.56 -15.98
CA THR A 257 5.09 7.99 -17.39
C THR A 257 4.68 6.83 -18.29
N LEU A 258 5.21 5.61 -18.08
CA LEU A 258 4.75 4.41 -18.81
C LEU A 258 3.28 4.11 -18.50
N ALA A 259 2.84 4.21 -17.24
CA ALA A 259 1.44 4.04 -16.87
C ALA A 259 0.55 5.10 -17.56
N ARG A 260 0.95 6.37 -17.55
CA ARG A 260 0.22 7.43 -18.25
C ARG A 260 0.11 7.14 -19.75
N LEU A 261 1.18 6.67 -20.40
CA LEU A 261 1.15 6.29 -21.81
C LEU A 261 0.14 5.17 -22.06
N ALA A 262 0.12 4.13 -21.21
CA ALA A 262 -0.83 3.03 -21.31
C ALA A 262 -2.29 3.50 -21.19
N HIS A 263 -2.61 4.40 -20.24
CA HIS A 263 -3.95 4.97 -20.10
C HIS A 263 -4.36 5.83 -21.32
N LEU A 264 -3.45 6.62 -21.88
CA LEU A 264 -3.73 7.40 -23.09
C LEU A 264 -4.04 6.49 -24.28
N LEU A 265 -3.26 5.42 -24.47
CA LEU A 265 -3.50 4.42 -25.52
C LEU A 265 -4.86 3.74 -25.35
N CYS A 266 -5.21 3.38 -24.12
CA CYS A 266 -6.53 2.83 -23.80
C CYS A 266 -7.65 3.82 -24.14
N ALA A 267 -7.51 5.09 -23.73
CA ALA A 267 -8.49 6.14 -24.02
C ALA A 267 -8.69 6.40 -25.51
N GLU A 268 -7.67 6.19 -26.34
CA GLU A 268 -7.76 6.26 -27.82
C GLU A 268 -8.32 4.98 -28.44
N GLY A 269 -8.66 3.95 -27.63
CA GLY A 269 -9.21 2.68 -28.14
C GLY A 269 -8.18 1.79 -28.85
N ILE A 270 -6.89 2.01 -28.62
CA ILE A 270 -5.83 1.14 -29.13
C ILE A 270 -5.97 -0.25 -28.49
N ALA A 271 -5.94 -1.31 -29.29
CA ALA A 271 -6.02 -2.67 -28.75
C ALA A 271 -4.86 -2.99 -27.79
N MET A 272 -5.15 -3.72 -26.70
CA MET A 272 -4.19 -4.00 -25.65
C MET A 272 -2.85 -4.59 -26.13
N PRO A 273 -2.81 -5.57 -27.07
CA PRO A 273 -1.53 -6.07 -27.63
C PRO A 273 -0.71 -4.96 -28.31
N CYS A 274 -1.39 -4.04 -29.00
CA CYS A 274 -0.76 -2.90 -29.66
C CYS A 274 -0.20 -1.90 -28.63
N ALA A 275 -0.97 -1.62 -27.56
CA ALA A 275 -0.54 -0.76 -26.47
C ALA A 275 0.68 -1.35 -25.74
N PHE A 276 0.71 -2.66 -25.52
CA PHE A 276 1.88 -3.34 -24.96
C PHE A 276 3.14 -3.08 -25.79
N SER A 277 3.06 -3.24 -27.12
CA SER A 277 4.20 -2.99 -27.99
C SER A 277 4.67 -1.55 -27.95
N VAL A 278 3.75 -0.57 -27.94
CA VAL A 278 4.09 0.86 -27.87
C VAL A 278 4.74 1.20 -26.51
N VAL A 279 4.21 0.67 -25.40
CA VAL A 279 4.79 0.88 -24.05
C VAL A 279 6.15 0.23 -23.93
N LYS A 280 6.33 -0.98 -24.49
CA LYS A 280 7.61 -1.68 -24.52
C LYS A 280 8.65 -0.94 -25.36
N ASP A 281 8.28 -0.43 -26.53
CA ASP A 281 9.15 0.40 -27.36
C ASP A 281 9.57 1.68 -26.62
N ALA A 282 8.64 2.33 -25.93
CA ALA A 282 8.96 3.50 -25.08
C ALA A 282 9.95 3.12 -23.96
N ASP A 283 9.71 2.01 -23.25
CA ASP A 283 10.59 1.57 -22.17
C ASP A 283 11.98 1.18 -22.66
N SER A 284 12.10 0.62 -23.88
CA SER A 284 13.41 0.31 -24.47
C SER A 284 14.33 1.53 -24.57
N ARG A 285 13.74 2.73 -24.71
CA ARG A 285 14.44 4.02 -24.77
C ARG A 285 14.60 4.67 -23.39
N TRP A 286 13.60 4.47 -22.49
CA TRP A 286 13.60 5.12 -21.17
C TRP A 286 14.33 4.28 -20.12
N GLY A 287 14.47 2.98 -20.33
CA GLY A 287 15.31 2.09 -19.53
C GLY A 287 14.80 1.88 -18.12
N LYS A 288 13.48 1.75 -17.89
CA LYS A 288 12.94 1.43 -16.57
C LYS A 288 12.98 -0.06 -16.28
N PHE A 289 12.51 -0.88 -17.23
CA PHE A 289 12.45 -2.33 -17.16
C PHE A 289 13.32 -3.02 -18.22
N ALA A 290 13.68 -2.29 -19.28
CA ALA A 290 14.46 -2.79 -20.42
C ALA A 290 15.70 -3.56 -19.98
N GLY A 291 15.85 -4.78 -20.50
CA GLY A 291 16.95 -5.69 -20.19
C GLY A 291 16.79 -6.48 -18.90
N ARG A 292 15.67 -6.36 -18.19
CA ARG A 292 15.38 -7.17 -17.00
C ARG A 292 14.71 -8.48 -17.39
N ALA A 293 14.94 -9.53 -16.61
CA ALA A 293 14.34 -10.83 -16.86
C ALA A 293 12.79 -10.84 -16.77
N ASP A 294 12.21 -9.86 -16.05
CA ASP A 294 10.77 -9.67 -15.84
C ASP A 294 10.20 -8.50 -16.65
N GLU A 295 10.92 -7.99 -17.65
CA GLU A 295 10.53 -6.80 -18.44
C GLU A 295 9.11 -6.91 -18.99
N ASP A 296 8.82 -7.99 -19.72
CA ASP A 296 7.52 -8.20 -20.34
C ASP A 296 6.39 -8.33 -19.32
N GLU A 297 6.64 -8.97 -18.18
CA GLU A 297 5.69 -9.08 -17.08
C GLU A 297 5.38 -7.70 -16.47
N GLN A 298 6.39 -6.86 -16.25
CA GLN A 298 6.21 -5.53 -15.69
C GLN A 298 5.43 -4.61 -16.65
N ILE A 299 5.75 -4.65 -17.94
CA ILE A 299 5.05 -3.86 -18.95
C ILE A 299 3.61 -4.35 -19.14
N MET A 300 3.41 -5.67 -19.18
CA MET A 300 2.07 -6.26 -19.24
C MET A 300 1.21 -5.84 -18.08
N ASN A 301 1.73 -5.88 -16.84
CA ASN A 301 1.02 -5.42 -15.66
C ASN A 301 0.60 -3.94 -15.72
N ILE A 302 1.41 -3.08 -16.32
CA ILE A 302 1.07 -1.66 -16.53
C ILE A 302 -0.09 -1.52 -17.51
N VAL A 303 0.00 -2.21 -18.65
CA VAL A 303 -1.01 -2.14 -19.70
C VAL A 303 -2.34 -2.75 -19.24
N GLU A 304 -2.31 -3.94 -18.64
CA GLU A 304 -3.52 -4.61 -18.13
C GLU A 304 -4.26 -3.75 -17.11
N ARG A 305 -3.54 -3.02 -16.24
CA ARG A 305 -4.15 -2.08 -15.30
C ARG A 305 -4.85 -0.92 -16.00
N ALA A 306 -4.21 -0.33 -17.01
CA ALA A 306 -4.80 0.77 -17.76
C ALA A 306 -6.06 0.38 -18.54
N TYR A 307 -6.21 -0.89 -18.89
CA TYR A 307 -7.39 -1.43 -19.59
C TYR A 307 -8.43 -2.05 -18.66
N ALA A 308 -8.14 -2.15 -17.38
CA ALA A 308 -9.06 -2.70 -16.36
C ALA A 308 -9.96 -1.62 -15.71
N GLU A 309 -9.67 -0.34 -15.92
CA GLU A 309 -10.44 0.81 -15.44
C GLU A 309 -11.57 1.17 -16.39
#